data_799a04b21ccbbeccd49c10924f0d7425
#
_entry.id   799a04b21ccbbeccd49c10924f0d7425
#
_cell.length_a   1.000
_cell.length_b   1.000
_cell.length_c   1.000
_cell.angle_alpha   90.00
_cell.angle_beta   90.00
_cell.angle_gamma   90.00
#
_symmetry.space_group_name_H-M   'P 1'
#
loop_
_entity.id
_entity.type
_entity.pdbx_description
1 polymer ?
#
loop_
_entity_poly.entity_id
_entity_poly.type
_entity_poly.pdbx_seq_one_letter_code
_entity_poly.pdbx_strand_id
1 'polypeptide(L)'
;MNLFRWTAVAGMLVVIGGCGDATAPISSTQIGANQVRLTVSASSSEVTRGSPVNLHVTLLNEGTQAVTLHFGDSCQINPYIRNIGGEIVLPGGGAWGCLTVLTSLTLAPQGSVSRDYVWRGSTDFASEMPLRPLPAGRYFFSAKVPAGEMTLSAGVGITLK
;
A
#
# COMPACT_ATOMS: atom_id res chain seq x y z
N MET A 1 -33.37 33.13 -48.83
CA MET A 1 -34.11 32.22 -47.93
C MET A 1 -33.32 30.91 -47.87
N ASN A 2 -32.33 30.78 -46.95
CA ASN A 2 -31.41 29.68 -46.85
C ASN A 2 -31.81 28.82 -45.63
N LEU A 3 -32.32 27.63 -45.95
CA LEU A 3 -32.66 26.57 -44.97
C LEU A 3 -31.40 25.86 -44.53
N PHE A 4 -30.93 26.08 -43.28
CA PHE A 4 -29.86 25.30 -42.64
C PHE A 4 -30.48 23.99 -42.10
N ARG A 5 -30.08 22.85 -42.68
CA ARG A 5 -30.40 21.51 -42.20
C ARG A 5 -29.38 21.14 -41.08
N TRP A 6 -29.87 20.99 -39.88
CA TRP A 6 -29.10 20.39 -38.78
C TRP A 6 -29.22 18.88 -38.85
N THR A 7 -28.10 18.21 -39.11
CA THR A 7 -27.97 16.76 -38.94
C THR A 7 -27.51 16.48 -37.50
N ALA A 8 -28.38 15.89 -36.70
CA ALA A 8 -28.04 15.39 -35.37
C ALA A 8 -27.25 14.07 -35.51
N VAL A 9 -25.98 14.08 -35.11
CA VAL A 9 -25.19 12.87 -34.98
C VAL A 9 -25.46 12.29 -33.58
N ALA A 10 -26.20 11.19 -33.55
CA ALA A 10 -26.41 10.41 -32.30
C ALA A 10 -25.11 9.65 -31.98
N GLY A 11 -24.34 10.14 -31.03
CA GLY A 11 -23.19 9.45 -30.48
C GLY A 11 -23.65 8.28 -29.61
N MET A 12 -23.41 7.06 -30.07
CA MET A 12 -23.65 5.82 -29.33
C MET A 12 -22.55 5.68 -28.27
N LEU A 13 -22.89 5.94 -27.00
CA LEU A 13 -22.00 5.74 -25.86
C LEU A 13 -21.91 4.24 -25.59
N VAL A 14 -20.83 3.60 -26.04
CA VAL A 14 -20.52 2.21 -25.67
C VAL A 14 -19.93 2.25 -24.26
N VAL A 15 -20.73 1.96 -23.25
CA VAL A 15 -20.25 1.69 -21.89
C VAL A 15 -19.63 0.29 -21.90
N ILE A 16 -18.31 0.22 -22.04
CA ILE A 16 -17.58 -1.02 -21.79
C ILE A 16 -17.53 -1.19 -20.28
N GLY A 17 -18.48 -1.95 -19.74
CA GLY A 17 -18.45 -2.44 -18.36
C GLY A 17 -17.27 -3.40 -18.24
N GLY A 18 -16.09 -2.89 -17.85
CA GLY A 18 -14.97 -3.72 -17.44
C GLY A 18 -15.37 -4.46 -16.17
N CYS A 19 -15.64 -5.77 -16.25
CA CYS A 19 -15.56 -6.63 -15.07
C CYS A 19 -14.15 -6.47 -14.50
N GLY A 20 -14.03 -5.75 -13.39
CA GLY A 20 -12.75 -5.59 -12.70
C GLY A 20 -12.23 -6.96 -12.31
N ASP A 21 -11.11 -7.35 -12.89
CA ASP A 21 -10.45 -8.62 -12.57
C ASP A 21 -10.07 -8.56 -11.08
N ALA A 22 -10.66 -9.42 -10.25
CA ALA A 22 -10.42 -9.47 -8.80
C ALA A 22 -8.94 -9.72 -8.45
N THR A 23 -8.15 -10.12 -9.46
CA THR A 23 -6.71 -10.37 -9.35
C THR A 23 -5.85 -9.16 -9.76
N ALA A 24 -6.48 -8.05 -10.20
CA ALA A 24 -5.73 -6.85 -10.62
C ALA A 24 -4.93 -6.25 -9.44
N PRO A 25 -3.74 -5.66 -9.74
CA PRO A 25 -2.98 -4.92 -8.74
C PRO A 25 -3.77 -3.75 -8.15
N ILE A 26 -3.65 -3.55 -6.85
CA ILE A 26 -4.32 -2.48 -6.12
C ILE A 26 -3.29 -1.59 -5.41
N SER A 27 -3.58 -0.30 -5.29
CA SER A 27 -2.70 0.64 -4.61
C SER A 27 -3.47 1.71 -3.85
N SER A 28 -2.80 2.30 -2.84
CA SER A 28 -3.25 3.45 -2.06
C SER A 28 -2.08 4.36 -1.77
N THR A 29 -2.32 5.68 -1.70
CA THR A 29 -1.28 6.68 -1.45
C THR A 29 -1.70 7.68 -0.40
N GLN A 30 -0.70 8.22 0.34
CA GLN A 30 -0.83 9.40 1.18
C GLN A 30 0.34 10.35 0.92
N ILE A 31 0.09 11.66 0.87
CA ILE A 31 1.11 12.69 0.73
C ILE A 31 1.20 13.47 2.04
N GLY A 32 2.41 13.62 2.57
CA GLY A 32 2.70 14.44 3.75
C GLY A 32 3.00 15.90 3.42
N ALA A 33 3.09 16.72 4.46
CA ALA A 33 3.31 18.17 4.33
C ALA A 33 4.59 18.55 3.56
N ASN A 34 5.63 17.71 3.61
CA ASN A 34 6.91 17.93 2.91
C ASN A 34 6.94 17.33 1.50
N GLN A 35 5.78 17.11 0.86
CA GLN A 35 5.66 16.48 -0.46
C GLN A 35 6.28 15.06 -0.52
N VAL A 36 6.37 14.38 0.60
CA VAL A 36 6.76 12.98 0.66
C VAL A 36 5.51 12.13 0.49
N ARG A 37 5.48 11.35 -0.58
CA ARG A 37 4.38 10.42 -0.90
C ARG A 37 4.71 9.03 -0.38
N LEU A 38 3.81 8.47 0.41
CA LEU A 38 3.80 7.04 0.75
C LEU A 38 2.81 6.32 -0.18
N THR A 39 3.27 5.33 -0.91
CA THR A 39 2.44 4.45 -1.73
C THR A 39 2.55 3.03 -1.21
N VAL A 40 1.41 2.37 -1.07
CA VAL A 40 1.29 0.96 -0.70
C VAL A 40 0.52 0.25 -1.80
N SER A 41 1.04 -0.87 -2.29
CA SER A 41 0.37 -1.67 -3.32
C SER A 41 0.47 -3.16 -3.06
N ALA A 42 -0.47 -3.92 -3.65
CA ALA A 42 -0.46 -5.37 -3.67
C ALA A 42 -0.63 -5.86 -5.11
N SER A 43 0.03 -6.96 -5.45
CA SER A 43 -0.05 -7.55 -6.79
C SER A 43 -1.42 -8.14 -7.10
N SER A 44 -2.26 -8.36 -6.08
CA SER A 44 -3.63 -8.87 -6.21
C SER A 44 -4.48 -8.40 -5.04
N SER A 45 -5.77 -8.18 -5.28
CA SER A 45 -6.78 -7.94 -4.25
C SER A 45 -7.33 -9.23 -3.63
N GLU A 46 -7.02 -10.39 -4.21
CA GLU A 46 -7.41 -11.70 -3.71
C GLU A 46 -6.21 -12.65 -3.69
N VAL A 47 -6.12 -13.47 -2.66
CA VAL A 47 -5.05 -14.46 -2.50
C VAL A 47 -5.62 -15.74 -1.91
N THR A 48 -5.20 -16.88 -2.45
CA THR A 48 -5.46 -18.19 -1.84
C THR A 48 -4.44 -18.44 -0.73
N ARG A 49 -4.90 -18.96 0.40
CA ARG A 49 -4.03 -19.30 1.53
C ARG A 49 -2.81 -20.12 1.08
N GLY A 50 -1.63 -19.73 1.50
CA GLY A 50 -0.36 -20.33 1.10
C GLY A 50 0.22 -19.81 -0.23
N SER A 51 -0.60 -19.24 -1.11
CA SER A 51 -0.11 -18.59 -2.33
C SER A 51 0.49 -17.22 -2.01
N PRO A 52 1.56 -16.79 -2.70
CA PRO A 52 2.19 -15.50 -2.46
C PRO A 52 1.38 -14.35 -3.05
N VAL A 53 1.27 -13.25 -2.31
CA VAL A 53 0.96 -11.93 -2.85
C VAL A 53 2.15 -11.02 -2.57
N ASN A 54 2.61 -10.31 -3.60
CA ASN A 54 3.68 -9.34 -3.47
C ASN A 54 3.10 -8.02 -2.99
N LEU A 55 3.64 -7.50 -1.90
CA LEU A 55 3.27 -6.25 -1.27
C LEU A 55 4.44 -5.29 -1.42
N HIS A 56 4.17 -4.09 -1.92
CA HIS A 56 5.19 -3.10 -2.22
C HIS A 56 4.87 -1.79 -1.50
N VAL A 57 5.89 -1.20 -0.87
CA VAL A 57 5.82 0.09 -0.19
C VAL A 57 6.87 1.00 -0.77
N THR A 58 6.47 2.18 -1.25
CA THR A 58 7.38 3.21 -1.78
C THR A 58 7.17 4.52 -1.04
N LEU A 59 8.29 5.12 -0.63
CA LEU A 59 8.36 6.47 -0.12
C LEU A 59 9.11 7.32 -1.15
N LEU A 60 8.44 8.32 -1.72
CA LEU A 60 8.95 9.19 -2.80
C LEU A 60 8.93 10.65 -2.33
N ASN A 61 10.03 11.36 -2.49
CA ASN A 61 10.06 12.80 -2.36
C ASN A 61 9.66 13.44 -3.70
N GLU A 62 8.45 14.01 -3.77
CA GLU A 62 7.95 14.73 -4.97
C GLU A 62 8.39 16.19 -5.01
N GLY A 63 9.06 16.65 -3.96
CA GLY A 63 9.56 18.01 -3.85
C GLY A 63 10.82 18.27 -4.68
N THR A 64 11.19 19.55 -4.75
CA THR A 64 12.40 20.03 -5.43
C THR A 64 13.60 20.19 -4.51
N GLN A 65 13.42 19.95 -3.22
CA GLN A 65 14.46 19.97 -2.18
C GLN A 65 14.63 18.59 -1.56
N ALA A 66 15.84 18.29 -1.07
CA ALA A 66 16.07 17.08 -0.30
C ALA A 66 15.28 17.14 1.02
N VAL A 67 14.69 16.01 1.42
CA VAL A 67 13.96 15.86 2.69
C VAL A 67 14.65 14.81 3.54
N THR A 68 14.99 15.17 4.79
CA THR A 68 15.50 14.23 5.78
C THR A 68 14.41 13.91 6.79
N LEU A 69 14.07 12.65 6.90
CA LEU A 69 13.12 12.09 7.85
C LEU A 69 13.91 11.57 9.07
N HIS A 70 13.50 11.95 10.27
CA HIS A 70 14.11 11.51 11.53
C HIS A 70 13.18 10.55 12.26
N PHE A 71 13.73 9.46 12.78
CA PHE A 71 12.98 8.40 13.45
C PHE A 71 13.52 8.19 14.87
N GLY A 72 12.62 7.92 15.79
CA GLY A 72 12.95 7.61 17.19
C GLY A 72 13.52 6.20 17.40
N ASP A 73 13.46 5.36 16.38
CA ASP A 73 13.91 3.97 16.41
C ASP A 73 14.45 3.49 15.07
N SER A 74 14.81 2.20 14.97
CA SER A 74 15.34 1.57 13.76
C SER A 74 14.25 1.23 12.71
N CYS A 75 12.96 1.31 13.06
CA CYS A 75 11.85 0.92 12.20
C CYS A 75 11.30 2.12 11.42
N GLN A 76 11.93 2.43 10.30
CA GLN A 76 11.59 3.61 9.49
C GLN A 76 10.28 3.44 8.71
N ILE A 77 10.03 2.23 8.19
CA ILE A 77 8.82 1.86 7.46
C ILE A 77 8.26 0.61 8.11
N ASN A 78 7.09 0.72 8.71
CA ASN A 78 6.45 -0.33 9.48
C ASN A 78 5.26 -0.92 8.71
N PRO A 79 5.39 -2.12 8.10
CA PRO A 79 4.29 -2.80 7.45
C PRO A 79 3.40 -3.52 8.48
N TYR A 80 2.08 -3.53 8.24
CA TYR A 80 1.11 -4.21 9.08
C TYR A 80 0.08 -4.94 8.23
N ILE A 81 -0.37 -6.11 8.68
CA ILE A 81 -1.63 -6.71 8.26
C ILE A 81 -2.63 -6.59 9.40
N ARG A 82 -3.83 -6.09 9.08
CA ARG A 82 -4.95 -5.98 10.03
C ARG A 82 -6.11 -6.83 9.53
N ASN A 83 -6.87 -7.39 10.44
CA ASN A 83 -8.16 -8.00 10.11
C ASN A 83 -9.24 -6.91 9.94
N ILE A 84 -10.45 -7.32 9.57
CA ILE A 84 -11.59 -6.41 9.36
C ILE A 84 -12.00 -5.65 10.63
N GLY A 85 -11.71 -6.20 11.82
CA GLY A 85 -11.92 -5.56 13.12
C GLY A 85 -10.85 -4.53 13.48
N GLY A 86 -9.82 -4.34 12.62
CA GLY A 86 -8.71 -3.40 12.85
C GLY A 86 -7.59 -3.95 13.73
N GLU A 87 -7.69 -5.20 14.20
CA GLU A 87 -6.66 -5.87 14.98
C GLU A 87 -5.44 -6.15 14.12
N ILE A 88 -4.23 -5.88 14.64
CA ILE A 88 -2.97 -6.21 13.98
C ILE A 88 -2.72 -7.71 14.12
N VAL A 89 -2.73 -8.43 13.00
CA VAL A 89 -2.43 -9.86 12.93
C VAL A 89 -1.00 -10.14 12.47
N LEU A 90 -0.36 -9.15 11.85
CA LEU A 90 1.06 -9.14 11.51
C LEU A 90 1.63 -7.73 11.78
N PRO A 91 2.71 -7.59 12.54
CA PRO A 91 3.48 -8.63 13.23
C PRO A 91 2.69 -9.31 14.35
N GLY A 92 2.98 -10.59 14.57
CA GLY A 92 2.42 -11.34 15.71
C GLY A 92 2.78 -10.65 17.04
N GLY A 93 1.77 -10.35 17.87
CA GLY A 93 1.96 -9.53 19.08
C GLY A 93 1.70 -8.05 18.89
N GLY A 94 1.38 -7.60 17.66
CA GLY A 94 0.87 -6.23 17.38
C GLY A 94 1.94 -5.15 17.20
N ALA A 95 3.22 -5.43 17.47
CA ALA A 95 4.31 -4.47 17.36
C ALA A 95 5.58 -5.08 16.75
N TRP A 96 6.36 -4.27 16.05
CA TRP A 96 7.68 -4.64 15.57
C TRP A 96 8.71 -4.50 16.69
N GLY A 97 9.68 -5.40 16.72
CA GLY A 97 10.86 -5.30 17.61
C GLY A 97 11.87 -4.32 17.03
N CYS A 98 11.72 -3.04 17.34
CA CYS A 98 12.61 -1.98 16.86
C CYS A 98 13.70 -1.71 17.91
N LEU A 99 14.93 -1.47 17.47
CA LEU A 99 16.01 -0.99 18.33
C LEU A 99 15.75 0.48 18.68
N THR A 100 15.91 0.82 19.96
CA THR A 100 15.83 2.20 20.46
C THR A 100 17.09 2.96 20.07
N VAL A 101 17.18 3.37 18.83
CA VAL A 101 18.30 4.14 18.26
C VAL A 101 17.76 5.17 17.27
N LEU A 102 18.17 6.42 17.41
CA LEU A 102 17.79 7.47 16.48
C LEU A 102 18.35 7.14 15.08
N THR A 103 17.48 7.16 14.09
CA THR A 103 17.84 6.95 12.69
C THR A 103 17.32 8.07 11.81
N SER A 104 17.87 8.18 10.59
CA SER A 104 17.39 9.12 9.59
C SER A 104 17.41 8.49 8.20
N LEU A 105 16.55 9.03 7.33
CA LEU A 105 16.46 8.69 5.92
C LEU A 105 16.40 9.99 5.12
N THR A 106 17.39 10.21 4.24
CA THR A 106 17.38 11.38 3.35
C THR A 106 16.93 10.95 1.97
N LEU A 107 15.89 11.60 1.46
CA LEU A 107 15.39 11.46 0.10
C LEU A 107 15.81 12.69 -0.70
N ALA A 108 16.61 12.50 -1.74
CA ALA A 108 16.94 13.55 -2.71
C ALA A 108 15.64 14.05 -3.42
N PRO A 109 15.67 15.20 -4.10
CA PRO A 109 14.56 15.61 -4.96
C PRO A 109 14.21 14.49 -5.96
N GLN A 110 12.95 14.12 -6.07
CA GLN A 110 12.45 13.00 -6.86
C GLN A 110 13.05 11.63 -6.49
N GLY A 111 13.80 11.55 -5.39
CA GLY A 111 14.37 10.31 -4.86
C GLY A 111 13.35 9.47 -4.12
N SER A 112 13.53 8.16 -4.17
CA SER A 112 12.63 7.21 -3.50
C SER A 112 13.38 6.09 -2.77
N VAL A 113 12.71 5.48 -1.83
CA VAL A 113 13.08 4.21 -1.20
C VAL A 113 11.88 3.27 -1.24
N SER A 114 12.13 1.99 -1.55
CA SER A 114 11.09 0.96 -1.60
C SER A 114 11.43 -0.21 -0.70
N ARG A 115 10.37 -0.94 -0.30
CA ARG A 115 10.44 -2.20 0.43
C ARG A 115 9.43 -3.17 -0.16
N ASP A 116 9.86 -4.40 -0.36
CA ASP A 116 9.05 -5.49 -0.86
C ASP A 116 8.83 -6.52 0.23
N TYR A 117 7.61 -7.04 0.30
CA TYR A 117 7.21 -8.09 1.22
C TYR A 117 6.41 -9.14 0.46
N VAL A 118 6.55 -10.40 0.86
CA VAL A 118 5.73 -11.49 0.34
C VAL A 118 4.83 -11.98 1.46
N TRP A 119 3.51 -11.93 1.25
CA TRP A 119 2.54 -12.44 2.21
C TRP A 119 1.81 -13.66 1.65
N ARG A 120 1.61 -14.67 2.49
CA ARG A 120 0.97 -15.96 2.12
C ARG A 120 -0.27 -16.27 2.97
N GLY A 121 -0.91 -15.24 3.54
CA GLY A 121 -2.07 -15.41 4.42
C GLY A 121 -1.68 -15.92 5.81
N SER A 122 -0.57 -15.47 6.38
CA SER A 122 -0.02 -15.87 7.67
C SER A 122 0.31 -14.67 8.57
N THR A 123 0.76 -14.95 9.79
CA THR A 123 1.18 -13.94 10.77
C THR A 123 2.63 -13.47 10.59
N ASP A 124 3.26 -13.79 9.47
CA ASP A 124 4.61 -13.37 9.09
C ASP A 124 4.71 -13.05 7.59
N PHE A 125 5.81 -12.36 7.16
CA PHE A 125 6.12 -12.09 5.76
C PHE A 125 7.17 -13.03 5.17
N ALA A 126 7.92 -13.73 5.97
CA ALA A 126 9.19 -14.36 5.56
C ALA A 126 9.08 -15.85 5.27
N SER A 127 8.01 -16.51 5.66
CA SER A 127 7.94 -17.97 5.61
C SER A 127 7.44 -18.50 4.28
N GLU A 128 8.21 -19.39 3.64
CA GLU A 128 7.72 -20.23 2.54
C GLU A 128 6.64 -21.19 3.03
N MET A 129 6.70 -21.58 4.32
CA MET A 129 5.66 -22.33 5.02
C MET A 129 5.05 -21.43 6.09
N PRO A 130 3.77 -21.03 5.95
CA PRO A 130 3.13 -20.15 6.93
C PRO A 130 3.08 -20.81 8.29
N LEU A 131 3.80 -20.24 9.26
CA LEU A 131 3.89 -20.76 10.63
C LEU A 131 2.53 -20.72 11.34
N ARG A 132 1.71 -19.73 11.05
CA ARG A 132 0.37 -19.55 11.59
C ARG A 132 -0.54 -19.00 10.49
N PRO A 133 -1.20 -19.89 9.73
CA PRO A 133 -2.13 -19.46 8.69
C PRO A 133 -3.31 -18.72 9.31
N LEU A 134 -3.71 -17.63 8.68
CA LEU A 134 -4.88 -16.86 9.06
C LEU A 134 -6.15 -17.47 8.47
N PRO A 135 -7.33 -17.29 9.09
CA PRO A 135 -8.61 -17.71 8.52
C PRO A 135 -8.91 -16.95 7.22
N ALA A 136 -9.74 -17.54 6.36
CA ALA A 136 -10.27 -16.85 5.20
C ALA A 136 -11.03 -15.59 5.63
N GLY A 137 -10.92 -14.51 4.87
CA GLY A 137 -11.54 -13.25 5.21
C GLY A 137 -10.87 -12.04 4.58
N ARG A 138 -11.34 -10.84 4.94
CA ARG A 138 -10.78 -9.59 4.45
C ARG A 138 -9.71 -9.07 5.41
N TYR A 139 -8.58 -8.70 4.84
CA TYR A 139 -7.42 -8.14 5.52
C TYR A 139 -7.00 -6.82 4.88
N PHE A 140 -6.25 -6.02 5.61
CA PHE A 140 -5.71 -4.75 5.12
C PHE A 140 -4.20 -4.76 5.32
N PHE A 141 -3.47 -4.71 4.21
CA PHE A 141 -2.04 -4.41 4.23
C PHE A 141 -1.88 -2.90 4.31
N SER A 142 -1.12 -2.43 5.28
CA SER A 142 -0.81 -1.02 5.47
C SER A 142 0.65 -0.82 5.81
N ALA A 143 1.19 0.36 5.51
CA ALA A 143 2.49 0.78 5.98
C ALA A 143 2.36 2.10 6.77
N LYS A 144 3.15 2.25 7.81
CA LYS A 144 3.27 3.46 8.62
C LYS A 144 4.71 3.95 8.62
N VAL A 145 4.90 5.25 8.41
CA VAL A 145 6.19 5.95 8.46
C VAL A 145 6.12 7.00 9.56
N PRO A 146 6.61 6.69 10.78
CA PRO A 146 6.55 7.59 11.93
C PRO A 146 7.79 8.48 11.99
N ALA A 147 7.85 9.55 11.20
CA ALA A 147 9.00 10.44 11.11
C ALA A 147 8.79 11.73 11.91
N GLY A 148 9.25 11.78 13.14
CA GLY A 148 9.09 12.93 14.05
C GLY A 148 7.60 13.27 14.25
N GLU A 149 7.20 14.51 13.96
CA GLU A 149 5.80 14.95 14.05
C GLU A 149 4.95 14.46 12.86
N MET A 150 5.58 14.05 11.75
CA MET A 150 4.91 13.55 10.57
C MET A 150 4.65 12.04 10.69
N THR A 151 3.42 11.63 10.51
CA THR A 151 3.07 10.22 10.35
C THR A 151 2.32 10.02 9.03
N LEU A 152 2.90 9.23 8.13
CA LEU A 152 2.24 8.77 6.93
C LEU A 152 1.69 7.36 7.14
N SER A 153 0.49 7.09 6.61
CA SER A 153 -0.11 5.76 6.64
C SER A 153 -0.98 5.55 5.40
N ALA A 154 -0.68 4.53 4.64
CA ALA A 154 -1.47 4.10 3.49
C ALA A 154 -1.73 2.59 3.58
N GLY A 155 -2.77 2.10 2.90
CA GLY A 155 -3.07 0.68 2.93
C GLY A 155 -4.09 0.23 1.90
N VAL A 156 -4.07 -1.06 1.58
CA VAL A 156 -4.93 -1.73 0.59
C VAL A 156 -5.63 -2.93 1.18
N GLY A 157 -6.84 -3.22 0.72
CA GLY A 157 -7.62 -4.38 1.15
C GLY A 157 -7.31 -5.62 0.32
N ILE A 158 -7.13 -6.77 0.99
CA ILE A 158 -6.85 -8.07 0.38
C ILE A 158 -7.84 -9.10 0.93
N THR A 159 -8.44 -9.89 0.06
CA THR A 159 -9.31 -11.00 0.44
C THR A 159 -8.52 -12.30 0.42
N LEU A 160 -8.40 -12.97 1.58
CA LEU A 160 -7.81 -14.29 1.75
C LEU A 160 -8.89 -15.37 1.60
N LYS A 161 -8.69 -16.29 0.65
CA LYS A 161 -9.60 -17.41 0.35
C LYS A 161 -9.07 -18.74 0.90
#